data_19ab70f4b7d719cf0195bc28be1607d5
#
_entry.id   19ab70f4b7d719cf0195bc28be1607d5
#
_cell.length_a   1.000
_cell.length_b   1.000
_cell.length_c   1.000
_cell.angle_alpha   90.00
_cell.angle_beta   90.00
_cell.angle_gamma   90.00
#
_symmetry.space_group_name_H-M   'P 1'
#
loop_
_entity.id
_entity.type
_entity.pdbx_description
1 polymer ?
#
loop_
_entity_poly.entity_id
_entity_poly.type
_entity_poly.pdbx_seq_one_letter_code
_entity_poly.pdbx_strand_id
1 'polypeptide(L)'
;MALCRTFNLPARYVSGYVPDIAYQDPGTPYDFHAYFELYLGGRWQVFDARFNEPRVGRVRICSGYDAVNCAFTTVYGQAELSNFSVWSYQIDPDDVTIGDPVDLSKRLCGTEEIRFPPKE
;
A
#
# COMPACT_ATOMS: atom_id res chain seq x y z
N MET A 1 -4.79 2.89 15.90
CA MET A 1 -5.88 3.80 15.48
C MET A 1 -6.84 4.11 16.64
N ALA A 2 -7.50 3.13 17.27
CA ALA A 2 -8.43 3.39 18.37
C ALA A 2 -7.83 4.25 19.50
N LEU A 3 -6.64 3.89 19.97
CA LEU A 3 -5.92 4.67 20.98
C LEU A 3 -5.68 6.13 20.55
N CYS A 4 -5.36 6.37 19.28
CA CYS A 4 -5.16 7.74 18.79
C CYS A 4 -6.45 8.56 18.87
N ARG A 5 -7.59 7.94 18.59
CA ARG A 5 -8.91 8.59 18.70
C ARG A 5 -9.27 8.93 20.13
N THR A 6 -8.84 8.15 21.13
CA THR A 6 -9.05 8.50 22.55
C THR A 6 -8.27 9.76 22.96
N PHE A 7 -7.21 10.10 22.24
CA PHE A 7 -6.49 11.37 22.38
C PHE A 7 -7.01 12.49 21.45
N ASN A 8 -8.22 12.34 20.92
CA ASN A 8 -8.82 13.28 19.98
C ASN A 8 -8.01 13.52 18.70
N LEU A 9 -7.18 12.55 18.29
CA LEU A 9 -6.47 12.62 17.03
C LEU A 9 -7.35 12.02 15.93
N PRO A 10 -7.69 12.80 14.87
CA PRO A 10 -8.41 12.24 13.74
C PRO A 10 -7.59 11.11 13.10
N ALA A 11 -8.22 9.95 12.97
CA ALA A 11 -7.57 8.76 12.45
C ALA A 11 -8.49 8.04 11.47
N ARG A 12 -7.93 7.55 10.36
CA ARG A 12 -8.65 6.71 9.39
C ARG A 12 -7.91 5.41 9.12
N TYR A 13 -8.68 4.38 8.90
CA TYR A 13 -8.19 3.08 8.48
C TYR A 13 -7.86 3.11 6.99
N VAL A 14 -6.80 2.45 6.61
CA VAL A 14 -6.38 2.31 5.21
C VAL A 14 -6.03 0.85 4.95
N SER A 15 -6.46 0.35 3.81
CA SER A 15 -6.07 -0.96 3.31
C SER A 15 -5.50 -0.86 1.89
N GLY A 16 -4.64 -1.77 1.56
CA GLY A 16 -3.97 -1.81 0.27
C GLY A 16 -2.86 -2.84 0.21
N TYR A 17 -1.87 -2.58 -0.60
CA TYR A 17 -0.71 -3.44 -0.77
C TYR A 17 0.55 -2.72 -0.31
N VAL A 18 1.47 -3.47 0.28
CA VAL A 18 2.80 -3.00 0.62
C VAL A 18 3.80 -3.87 -0.13
N PRO A 19 4.31 -3.42 -1.27
CA PRO A 19 5.33 -4.14 -2.00
C PRO A 19 6.66 -4.11 -1.23
N ASP A 20 7.45 -5.13 -1.38
CA ASP A 20 8.81 -5.20 -0.87
C ASP A 20 9.78 -4.47 -1.85
N ILE A 21 9.50 -3.22 -2.13
CA ILE A 21 10.40 -2.35 -2.89
C ILE A 21 11.69 -2.21 -2.09
N ALA A 22 12.82 -2.37 -2.74
CA ALA A 22 14.18 -2.44 -2.18
C ALA A 22 14.61 -3.82 -1.64
N TYR A 23 13.74 -4.82 -1.64
CA TYR A 23 14.16 -6.19 -1.45
C TYR A 23 14.26 -6.89 -2.82
N GLN A 24 15.12 -7.89 -2.92
CA GLN A 24 15.12 -8.76 -4.09
C GLN A 24 13.69 -9.32 -4.26
N ASP A 25 13.22 -9.36 -5.50
CA ASP A 25 11.92 -9.95 -5.81
C ASP A 25 11.82 -11.32 -5.12
N PRO A 26 10.97 -11.47 -4.12
CA PRO A 26 10.89 -12.72 -3.35
C PRO A 26 10.30 -13.86 -4.18
N GLY A 27 9.86 -13.60 -5.43
CA GLY A 27 9.12 -14.57 -6.23
C GLY A 27 7.79 -14.99 -5.61
N THR A 28 7.34 -14.26 -4.61
CA THR A 28 6.09 -14.52 -3.88
C THR A 28 5.11 -13.37 -4.06
N PRO A 29 3.79 -13.67 -4.13
CA PRO A 29 2.77 -12.61 -4.16
C PRO A 29 2.83 -11.76 -2.89
N TYR A 30 2.48 -10.49 -3.03
CA TYR A 30 2.40 -9.55 -1.90
C TYR A 30 1.14 -9.77 -1.07
N ASP A 31 1.25 -9.40 0.20
CA ASP A 31 0.13 -9.45 1.12
C ASP A 31 -0.74 -8.20 1.00
N PHE A 32 -2.03 -8.42 1.17
CA PHE A 32 -2.97 -7.36 1.49
C PHE A 32 -2.66 -6.83 2.89
N HIS A 33 -2.44 -5.53 3.02
CA HIS A 33 -1.93 -4.92 4.23
C HIS A 33 -2.83 -3.78 4.70
N ALA A 34 -3.02 -3.71 6.02
CA ALA A 34 -3.75 -2.64 6.68
C ALA A 34 -2.80 -1.74 7.47
N TYR A 35 -3.02 -0.45 7.37
CA TYR A 35 -2.33 0.58 8.14
C TYR A 35 -3.31 1.69 8.50
N PHE A 36 -2.85 2.77 9.07
CA PHE A 36 -3.73 3.88 9.39
C PHE A 36 -3.05 5.23 9.11
N GLU A 37 -3.86 6.24 8.99
CA GLU A 37 -3.38 7.60 8.87
C GLU A 37 -3.96 8.46 9.99
N LEU A 38 -3.13 9.38 10.50
CA LEU A 38 -3.50 10.41 11.45
C LEU A 38 -3.44 11.78 10.77
N TYR A 39 -4.40 12.64 11.09
CA TYR A 39 -4.36 14.03 10.63
C TYR A 39 -3.53 14.85 11.62
N LEU A 40 -2.31 15.18 11.22
CA LEU A 40 -1.35 15.91 12.05
C LEU A 40 -0.72 17.04 11.22
N GLY A 41 -0.65 18.24 11.80
CA GLY A 41 -0.01 19.37 11.13
C GLY A 41 -0.67 19.75 9.79
N GLY A 42 -2.00 19.62 9.69
CA GLY A 42 -2.75 20.01 8.48
C GLY A 42 -2.77 18.98 7.36
N ARG A 43 -2.23 17.79 7.56
CA ARG A 43 -2.19 16.72 6.56
C ARG A 43 -2.32 15.32 7.16
N TRP A 44 -2.72 14.36 6.33
CA TRP A 44 -2.75 12.95 6.70
C TRP A 44 -1.33 12.37 6.66
N GLN A 45 -0.92 11.76 7.78
CA GLN A 45 0.38 11.08 7.94
C GLN A 45 0.15 9.59 8.09
N VAL A 46 0.96 8.80 7.39
CA VAL A 46 0.88 7.33 7.42
C VAL A 46 1.57 6.78 8.67
N PHE A 47 0.90 5.84 9.33
CA PHE A 47 1.43 5.08 10.45
C PHE A 47 1.13 3.59 10.26
N ASP A 48 2.11 2.76 10.55
CA ASP A 48 2.01 1.33 10.42
C ASP A 48 2.54 0.65 11.69
N ALA A 49 1.63 0.17 12.51
CA ALA A 49 1.99 -0.45 13.78
C ALA A 49 2.65 -1.84 13.62
N ARG A 50 2.50 -2.49 12.47
CA ARG A 50 3.10 -3.80 12.23
C ARG A 50 4.59 -3.71 11.95
N PHE A 51 4.96 -2.83 11.02
CA PHE A 51 6.36 -2.67 10.62
C PHE A 51 7.07 -1.56 11.39
N ASN A 52 6.35 -0.53 11.82
CA ASN A 52 6.87 0.63 12.56
C ASN A 52 8.10 1.27 11.90
N GLU A 53 8.11 1.29 10.58
CA GLU A 53 9.16 1.87 9.76
C GLU A 53 8.57 2.55 8.52
N PRO A 54 9.22 3.58 7.97
CA PRO A 54 8.83 4.14 6.70
C PRO A 54 8.99 3.10 5.59
N ARG A 55 7.91 2.83 4.88
CA ARG A 55 7.93 2.00 3.67
C ARG A 55 7.42 2.79 2.49
N VAL A 56 8.11 2.70 1.38
CA VAL A 56 7.73 3.31 0.11
C VAL A 56 6.88 2.35 -0.72
N GLY A 57 6.26 2.86 -1.77
CA GLY A 57 5.53 2.04 -2.73
C GLY A 57 4.19 1.50 -2.23
N ARG A 58 3.63 2.04 -1.14
CA ARG A 58 2.30 1.65 -0.68
C ARG A 58 1.24 1.95 -1.73
N VAL A 59 0.47 0.94 -2.10
CA VAL A 59 -0.68 1.08 -2.99
C VAL A 59 -1.95 1.12 -2.14
N ARG A 60 -2.52 2.31 -1.98
CA ARG A 60 -3.78 2.49 -1.25
C ARG A 60 -4.96 2.08 -2.11
N ILE A 61 -5.75 1.13 -1.63
CA ILE A 61 -6.98 0.67 -2.29
C ILE A 61 -8.21 1.35 -1.68
N CYS A 62 -8.27 1.39 -0.35
CA CYS A 62 -9.41 1.94 0.36
C CYS A 62 -8.99 2.70 1.62
N SER A 63 -9.80 3.69 1.99
CA SER A 63 -9.71 4.32 3.32
C SER A 63 -11.10 4.53 3.90
N GLY A 64 -11.23 4.35 5.21
CA GLY A 64 -12.51 4.45 5.88
C GLY A 64 -12.39 4.68 7.38
N TYR A 65 -13.53 4.67 8.06
CA TYR A 65 -13.57 4.82 9.51
C TYR A 65 -12.90 3.65 10.24
N ASP A 66 -13.15 2.42 9.76
CA ASP A 66 -12.48 1.22 10.25
C ASP A 66 -12.41 0.12 9.17
N ALA A 67 -12.02 -1.09 9.57
CA ALA A 67 -11.82 -2.22 8.66
C ALA A 67 -13.09 -2.61 7.90
N VAL A 68 -14.28 -2.45 8.49
CA VAL A 68 -15.56 -2.80 7.84
C VAL A 68 -15.81 -1.92 6.62
N ASN A 69 -15.42 -0.64 6.69
CA ASN A 69 -15.55 0.30 5.57
C ASN A 69 -14.53 0.03 4.45
N CYS A 70 -13.50 -0.75 4.75
CA CYS A 70 -12.41 -1.07 3.82
C CYS A 70 -12.32 -2.57 3.56
N ALA A 71 -13.44 -3.28 3.63
CA ALA A 71 -13.47 -4.70 3.34
C ALA A 71 -12.99 -4.98 1.92
N PHE A 72 -12.07 -5.92 1.77
CA PHE A 72 -11.59 -6.38 0.47
C PHE A 72 -12.71 -7.00 -0.36
N THR A 73 -13.57 -7.78 0.30
CA THR A 73 -14.76 -8.39 -0.30
C THR A 73 -15.87 -8.50 0.73
N THR A 74 -17.09 -8.44 0.28
CA THR A 74 -18.26 -8.71 1.10
C THR A 74 -19.00 -9.90 0.48
N VAL A 75 -19.22 -10.94 1.29
CA VAL A 75 -19.84 -12.17 0.83
C VAL A 75 -21.25 -12.27 1.39
N TYR A 76 -22.22 -12.52 0.53
CA TYR A 76 -23.59 -12.84 0.87
C TYR A 76 -23.87 -14.32 0.60
N GLY A 77 -24.15 -15.09 1.62
CA GLY A 77 -24.31 -16.55 1.54
C GLY A 77 -23.01 -17.29 1.91
N GLN A 78 -22.88 -18.50 1.39
CA GLN A 78 -21.70 -19.34 1.62
C GLN A 78 -20.74 -19.22 0.43
N ALA A 79 -19.54 -18.71 0.69
CA ALA A 79 -18.45 -18.67 -0.28
C ALA A 79 -17.11 -18.78 0.44
N GLU A 80 -16.13 -19.35 -0.22
CA GLU A 80 -14.77 -19.49 0.27
C GLU A 80 -13.81 -18.85 -0.74
N LEU A 81 -12.86 -18.06 -0.22
CA LEU A 81 -11.78 -17.51 -1.03
C LEU A 81 -10.75 -18.62 -1.29
N SER A 82 -10.71 -19.12 -2.51
CA SER A 82 -9.81 -20.23 -2.89
C SER A 82 -8.39 -19.78 -3.21
N ASN A 83 -8.24 -18.59 -3.79
CA ASN A 83 -6.92 -18.03 -4.11
C ASN A 83 -6.98 -16.52 -4.25
N PHE A 84 -5.91 -15.87 -3.85
CA PHE A 84 -5.68 -14.45 -4.02
C PHE A 84 -4.19 -14.16 -4.17
N SER A 85 -3.79 -13.53 -5.24
CA SER A 85 -2.38 -13.20 -5.49
C SER A 85 -2.26 -11.80 -6.06
N VAL A 86 -1.32 -11.02 -5.55
CA VAL A 86 -1.04 -9.65 -6.01
C VAL A 86 0.43 -9.51 -6.32
N TRP A 87 0.71 -8.91 -7.45
CA TRP A 87 2.05 -8.60 -7.90
C TRP A 87 2.15 -7.09 -8.13
N SER A 88 3.19 -6.47 -7.59
CA SER A 88 3.49 -5.07 -7.79
C SER A 88 4.94 -4.92 -8.24
N TYR A 89 5.14 -4.13 -9.26
CA TYR A 89 6.47 -3.90 -9.81
C TYR A 89 6.74 -2.40 -9.84
N GLN A 90 7.98 -2.05 -9.57
CA GLN A 90 8.45 -0.70 -9.80
C GLN A 90 8.76 -0.51 -11.30
N ILE A 91 8.38 0.63 -11.83
CA ILE A 91 8.68 1.03 -13.20
C ILE A 91 9.31 2.41 -13.13
N ASP A 92 10.27 2.69 -14.02
CA ASP A 92 10.86 4.02 -14.11
C ASP A 92 9.77 5.03 -14.50
N PRO A 93 9.61 6.14 -13.79
CA PRO A 93 8.65 7.19 -14.13
C PRO A 93 8.79 7.72 -15.56
N ASP A 94 10.00 7.72 -16.11
CA ASP A 94 10.27 8.19 -17.47
C ASP A 94 9.72 7.23 -18.55
N ASP A 95 9.41 6.00 -18.17
CA ASP A 95 8.80 4.98 -19.03
C ASP A 95 7.25 4.95 -18.95
N VAL A 96 6.64 5.85 -18.18
CA VAL A 96 5.19 5.87 -17.96
C VAL A 96 4.57 7.15 -18.49
N THR A 97 3.60 7.00 -19.38
CA THR A 97 2.73 8.11 -19.81
C THR A 97 1.36 7.96 -19.17
N ILE A 98 0.88 9.03 -18.54
CA ILE A 98 -0.43 9.01 -17.88
C ILE A 98 -1.52 8.79 -18.91
N GLY A 99 -2.31 7.74 -18.71
CA GLY A 99 -3.42 7.36 -19.61
C GLY A 99 -3.09 6.22 -20.58
N ASP A 100 -1.82 5.89 -20.75
CA ASP A 100 -1.41 4.77 -21.61
C ASP A 100 -1.27 3.47 -20.79
N PRO A 101 -1.44 2.30 -21.44
CA PRO A 101 -1.13 1.03 -20.81
C PRO A 101 0.35 0.93 -20.42
N VAL A 102 0.59 0.46 -19.20
CA VAL A 102 1.94 0.28 -18.69
C VAL A 102 2.60 -0.96 -19.28
N ASP A 103 3.80 -0.82 -19.83
CA ASP A 103 4.60 -1.93 -20.32
C ASP A 103 5.34 -2.64 -19.19
N LEU A 104 4.79 -3.76 -18.73
CA LEU A 104 5.38 -4.55 -17.64
C LEU A 104 6.71 -5.24 -18.02
N SER A 105 7.11 -5.25 -19.29
CA SER A 105 8.44 -5.74 -19.68
C SER A 105 9.57 -4.83 -19.21
N LYS A 106 9.25 -3.57 -18.93
CA LYS A 106 10.16 -2.55 -18.42
C LYS A 106 10.19 -2.48 -16.87
N ARG A 107 9.61 -3.46 -16.20
CA ARG A 107 9.65 -3.52 -14.74
C ARG A 107 11.07 -3.61 -14.22
N LEU A 108 11.37 -2.84 -13.18
CA LEU A 108 12.62 -2.96 -12.45
C LEU A 108 12.57 -4.24 -11.61
N CYS A 109 13.47 -5.18 -11.91
CA CYS A 109 13.66 -6.36 -11.09
C CYS A 109 14.63 -5.99 -9.97
N GLY A 110 14.33 -6.37 -8.74
CA GLY A 110 14.88 -5.92 -7.46
C GLY A 110 16.41 -5.85 -7.25
N THR A 111 17.20 -5.98 -8.29
CA THR A 111 18.65 -5.77 -8.26
C THR A 111 19.08 -4.38 -8.80
N GLU A 112 18.14 -3.61 -9.35
CA GLU A 112 18.44 -2.29 -9.87
C GLU A 112 18.26 -1.25 -8.76
N GLU A 113 19.18 -0.30 -8.67
CA GLU A 113 19.13 0.78 -7.69
C GLU A 113 17.82 1.54 -7.79
N ILE A 114 17.08 1.58 -6.68
CA ILE A 114 15.90 2.42 -6.57
C ILE A 114 16.36 3.87 -6.59
N ARG A 115 16.12 4.55 -7.69
CA ARG A 115 16.36 5.99 -7.77
C ARG A 115 15.23 6.72 -7.08
N PHE A 116 15.46 7.17 -5.88
CA PHE A 116 14.60 8.16 -5.24
C PHE A 116 14.85 9.52 -5.89
N PRO A 117 13.80 10.33 -6.14
CA PRO A 117 14.02 11.71 -6.52
C PRO A 117 14.88 12.39 -5.44
N PRO A 118 15.79 13.31 -5.82
CA PRO A 118 16.60 14.02 -4.85
C PRO A 118 15.69 14.73 -3.86
N LYS A 119 16.06 14.67 -2.59
CA LYS A 119 15.38 15.45 -1.55
C LYS A 119 15.63 16.92 -1.85
N GLU A 120 14.57 17.68 -2.20
CA GLU A 120 14.60 19.13 -2.19
C GLU A 120 14.77 19.67 -0.76
#